data_615e3532f2c4a9fc5b690caa2ec0e12e
#
_entry.id   615e3532f2c4a9fc5b690caa2ec0e12e
#
_cell.length_a   1.000
_cell.length_b   1.000
_cell.length_c   1.000
_cell.angle_alpha   90.00
_cell.angle_beta   90.00
_cell.angle_gamma   90.00
#
_symmetry.space_group_name_H-M   'P 1'
#
loop_
_entity.id
_entity.type
_entity.pdbx_description
1 polymer ?
#
loop_
_entity_poly.entity_id
_entity_poly.type
_entity_poly.pdbx_seq_one_letter_code
_entity_poly.pdbx_strand_id
1 'polypeptide(L)'
;MKLAIITDQHFGARKGAEYIHNYFKKFYDDIFFPYLEKNKIDTVIDMGDTFDNRRNIDLASLEWSKKVYYDRLHAMGITVHTIVGNHTAYYKDTNEINTVDLLLKEYDNVIVYSEPTEINIDGLDILLLPWINEENRTQTMEMIDKSVSKVAMGHLELNGFVATRGHMMENGMNIDVFDKFDIVYSGHFHTRSTNGKISYLGNPYEMFWNDVNDPRGFNIFDT
;
A
#
# COMPACT_ATOMS: atom_id res chain seq x y z
N MET A 1 -15.65 -0.82 -13.22
CA MET A 1 -15.70 -0.74 -11.73
C MET A 1 -14.60 0.20 -11.24
N LYS A 2 -14.79 0.86 -10.07
CA LYS A 2 -13.76 1.75 -9.50
C LYS A 2 -13.20 1.15 -8.24
N LEU A 3 -11.87 1.02 -8.18
CA LEU A 3 -11.13 0.63 -6.99
C LEU A 3 -10.42 1.87 -6.42
N ALA A 4 -10.40 2.02 -5.10
CA ALA A 4 -9.51 2.97 -4.46
C ALA A 4 -8.18 2.28 -4.12
N ILE A 5 -7.07 2.93 -4.43
CA ILE A 5 -5.73 2.43 -4.13
C ILE A 5 -5.05 3.42 -3.19
N ILE A 6 -4.58 2.93 -2.05
CA ILE A 6 -3.84 3.70 -1.06
C ILE A 6 -2.56 2.93 -0.68
N THR A 7 -1.55 3.62 -0.22
CA THR A 7 -0.28 3.02 0.18
C THR A 7 0.47 3.90 1.16
N ASP A 8 1.43 3.33 1.87
CA ASP A 8 2.38 4.07 2.72
C ASP A 8 1.68 5.02 3.72
N GLN A 9 0.66 4.49 4.41
CA GLN A 9 -0.14 5.24 5.38
C GLN A 9 0.63 5.53 6.67
N HIS A 10 1.57 4.64 7.05
CA HIS A 10 2.47 4.79 8.20
C HIS A 10 1.78 5.21 9.49
N PHE A 11 0.71 4.51 9.87
CA PHE A 11 0.05 4.74 11.16
C PHE A 11 1.05 4.58 12.31
N GLY A 12 1.10 5.57 13.20
CA GLY A 12 2.11 5.65 14.25
C GLY A 12 3.36 6.44 13.87
N ALA A 13 3.43 7.02 12.68
CA ALA A 13 4.52 7.92 12.27
C ALA A 13 4.75 9.02 13.32
N ARG A 14 6.01 9.49 13.43
CA ARG A 14 6.42 10.48 14.42
C ARG A 14 6.08 10.08 15.86
N LYS A 15 6.21 8.77 16.18
CA LYS A 15 5.92 8.17 17.49
C LYS A 15 4.45 8.33 17.92
N GLY A 16 3.54 8.33 16.99
CA GLY A 16 2.11 8.42 17.25
C GLY A 16 1.69 9.76 17.89
N ALA A 17 2.40 10.84 17.61
CA ALA A 17 2.08 12.14 18.16
C ALA A 17 0.66 12.58 17.79
N GLU A 18 -0.13 13.04 18.76
CA GLU A 18 -1.54 13.38 18.60
C GLU A 18 -1.79 14.41 17.48
N TYR A 19 -0.91 15.40 17.33
CA TYR A 19 -1.07 16.41 16.27
C TYR A 19 -0.88 15.80 14.87
N ILE A 20 -0.07 14.75 14.72
CA ILE A 20 0.07 13.99 13.47
C ILE A 20 -1.19 13.16 13.21
N HIS A 21 -1.69 12.45 14.22
CA HIS A 21 -2.95 11.71 14.12
C HIS A 21 -4.11 12.62 13.72
N ASN A 22 -4.20 13.81 14.31
CA ASN A 22 -5.23 14.81 13.97
C ASN A 22 -5.07 15.36 12.54
N TYR A 23 -3.84 15.48 12.06
CA TYR A 23 -3.56 15.88 10.68
C TYR A 23 -3.96 14.79 9.70
N PHE A 24 -3.54 13.54 9.94
CA PHE A 24 -3.93 12.39 9.09
C PHE A 24 -5.45 12.18 9.08
N LYS A 25 -6.09 12.34 10.22
CA LYS A 25 -7.56 12.22 10.34
C LYS A 25 -8.31 13.16 9.41
N LYS A 26 -7.83 14.38 9.19
CA LYS A 26 -8.44 15.31 8.24
C LYS A 26 -8.46 14.78 6.81
N PHE A 27 -7.39 14.10 6.37
CA PHE A 27 -7.37 13.46 5.07
C PHE A 27 -8.49 12.41 4.93
N TYR A 28 -8.67 11.57 5.96
CA TYR A 28 -9.74 10.56 5.94
C TYR A 28 -11.12 11.18 6.01
N ASP A 29 -11.32 12.17 6.88
CA ASP A 29 -12.64 12.80 7.09
C ASP A 29 -13.06 13.68 5.91
N ASP A 30 -12.15 14.45 5.36
CA ASP A 30 -12.48 15.50 4.40
C ASP A 30 -12.32 15.04 2.94
N ILE A 31 -11.51 13.99 2.69
CA ILE A 31 -11.13 13.59 1.33
C ILE A 31 -11.47 12.12 1.07
N PHE A 32 -10.85 11.18 1.81
CA PHE A 32 -10.90 9.76 1.48
C PHE A 32 -12.31 9.18 1.60
N PHE A 33 -12.89 9.18 2.79
CA PHE A 33 -14.21 8.59 3.00
C PHE A 33 -15.34 9.29 2.25
N PRO A 34 -15.41 10.63 2.19
CA PRO A 34 -16.41 11.30 1.35
C PRO A 34 -16.32 10.95 -0.12
N TYR A 35 -15.10 10.71 -0.62
CA TYR A 35 -14.91 10.28 -2.01
C TYR A 35 -15.42 8.85 -2.23
N LEU A 36 -15.09 7.89 -1.33
CA LEU A 36 -15.56 6.52 -1.42
C LEU A 36 -17.10 6.46 -1.41
N GLU A 37 -17.72 7.16 -0.47
CA GLU A 37 -19.17 7.22 -0.34
C GLU A 37 -19.85 7.82 -1.59
N LYS A 38 -19.39 9.00 -2.01
CA LYS A 38 -19.93 9.71 -3.18
C LYS A 38 -19.85 8.86 -4.47
N ASN A 39 -18.78 8.11 -4.64
CA ASN A 39 -18.53 7.31 -5.85
C ASN A 39 -18.93 5.85 -5.68
N LYS A 40 -19.50 5.45 -4.53
CA LYS A 40 -19.94 4.09 -4.22
C LYS A 40 -18.82 3.06 -4.42
N ILE A 41 -17.62 3.38 -3.96
CA ILE A 41 -16.48 2.49 -4.01
C ILE A 41 -16.60 1.51 -2.85
N ASP A 42 -16.60 0.23 -3.15
CA ASP A 42 -16.75 -0.89 -2.22
C ASP A 42 -15.46 -1.70 -2.03
N THR A 43 -14.40 -1.34 -2.73
CA THR A 43 -13.12 -2.07 -2.70
C THR A 43 -11.95 -1.10 -2.61
N VAL A 44 -11.07 -1.36 -1.64
CA VAL A 44 -9.82 -0.65 -1.41
C VAL A 44 -8.66 -1.63 -1.55
N ILE A 45 -7.62 -1.23 -2.28
CA ILE A 45 -6.33 -1.93 -2.29
C ILE A 45 -5.32 -1.08 -1.52
N ASP A 46 -4.83 -1.60 -0.40
CA ASP A 46 -3.77 -1.04 0.41
C ASP A 46 -2.45 -1.71 0.02
N MET A 47 -1.57 -0.95 -0.62
CA MET A 47 -0.34 -1.49 -1.18
C MET A 47 0.84 -1.48 -0.20
N GLY A 48 0.56 -1.64 1.10
CA GLY A 48 1.57 -1.87 2.13
C GLY A 48 2.01 -0.63 2.89
N ASP A 49 2.86 -0.86 3.86
CA ASP A 49 3.35 0.13 4.83
C ASP A 49 2.23 0.92 5.52
N THR A 50 1.20 0.18 5.92
CA THR A 50 0.06 0.71 6.67
C THR A 50 0.46 1.20 8.05
N PHE A 51 1.38 0.49 8.72
CA PHE A 51 1.98 0.88 10.01
C PHE A 51 3.44 1.30 9.85
N ASP A 52 3.87 2.30 10.62
CA ASP A 52 5.19 2.93 10.49
C ASP A 52 6.35 2.07 11.01
N ASN A 53 6.10 1.22 12.01
CA ASN A 53 7.17 0.51 12.68
C ASN A 53 6.94 -1.01 12.71
N ARG A 54 7.92 -1.77 12.22
CA ARG A 54 7.85 -3.22 12.12
C ARG A 54 7.85 -3.96 13.46
N ARG A 55 8.39 -3.36 14.52
CA ARG A 55 8.61 -4.06 15.81
C ARG A 55 7.72 -3.56 16.94
N ASN A 56 7.28 -2.32 16.88
CA ASN A 56 6.56 -1.70 17.97
C ASN A 56 5.40 -0.87 17.45
N ILE A 57 4.21 -1.15 17.92
CA ILE A 57 3.04 -0.31 17.71
C ILE A 57 2.57 0.15 19.07
N ASP A 58 2.49 1.46 19.28
CA ASP A 58 1.89 1.98 20.50
C ASP A 58 0.36 1.80 20.46
N LEU A 59 -0.23 1.55 21.62
CA LEU A 59 -1.66 1.25 21.72
C LEU A 59 -2.56 2.41 21.29
N ALA A 60 -2.10 3.66 21.46
CA ALA A 60 -2.88 4.81 21.02
C ALA A 60 -2.93 4.91 19.50
N SER A 61 -1.82 4.65 18.81
CA SER A 61 -1.78 4.59 17.34
C SER A 61 -2.61 3.43 16.79
N LEU A 62 -2.58 2.27 17.45
CA LEU A 62 -3.39 1.13 17.07
C LEU A 62 -4.89 1.43 17.22
N GLU A 63 -5.31 1.93 18.38
CA GLU A 63 -6.71 2.31 18.62
C GLU A 63 -7.16 3.39 17.63
N TRP A 64 -6.32 4.39 17.40
CA TRP A 64 -6.59 5.46 16.46
C TRP A 64 -6.79 4.92 15.04
N SER A 65 -5.89 4.06 14.56
CA SER A 65 -5.97 3.49 13.21
C SER A 65 -7.26 2.66 13.03
N LYS A 66 -7.65 1.89 14.04
CA LYS A 66 -8.91 1.15 14.03
C LYS A 66 -10.10 2.10 13.92
N LYS A 67 -10.25 3.07 14.81
CA LYS A 67 -11.38 4.01 14.83
C LYS A 67 -11.47 4.90 13.59
N VAL A 68 -10.34 5.38 13.09
CA VAL A 68 -10.33 6.37 12.00
C VAL A 68 -10.40 5.71 10.63
N TYR A 69 -9.92 4.48 10.48
CA TYR A 69 -9.80 3.83 9.19
C TYR A 69 -10.59 2.50 9.14
N TYR A 70 -10.20 1.48 9.89
CA TYR A 70 -10.75 0.13 9.73
C TYR A 70 -12.22 -0.01 10.15
N ASP A 71 -12.61 0.54 11.30
CA ASP A 71 -14.01 0.50 11.76
C ASP A 71 -14.95 1.17 10.77
N ARG A 72 -14.48 2.24 10.12
CA ARG A 72 -15.27 2.96 9.12
C ARG A 72 -15.40 2.16 7.82
N LEU A 73 -14.32 1.57 7.35
CA LEU A 73 -14.37 0.68 6.16
C LEU A 73 -15.27 -0.51 6.41
N HIS A 74 -15.19 -1.13 7.60
CA HIS A 74 -16.04 -2.22 7.98
C HIS A 74 -17.52 -1.79 8.04
N ALA A 75 -17.82 -0.67 8.72
CA ALA A 75 -19.18 -0.12 8.80
C ALA A 75 -19.78 0.25 7.44
N MET A 76 -18.95 0.61 6.46
CA MET A 76 -19.36 0.90 5.08
C MET A 76 -19.47 -0.36 4.20
N GLY A 77 -19.09 -1.53 4.71
CA GLY A 77 -19.07 -2.79 3.93
C GLY A 77 -18.02 -2.81 2.84
N ILE A 78 -16.92 -2.06 3.01
CA ILE A 78 -15.85 -1.97 2.02
C ILE A 78 -14.85 -3.09 2.25
N THR A 79 -14.56 -3.87 1.21
CA THR A 79 -13.51 -4.88 1.22
C THR A 79 -12.15 -4.24 1.06
N VAL A 80 -11.19 -4.64 1.90
CA VAL A 80 -9.81 -4.16 1.86
C VAL A 80 -8.86 -5.31 1.51
N HIS A 81 -8.19 -5.20 0.40
CA HIS A 81 -7.07 -6.07 0.03
C HIS A 81 -5.78 -5.37 0.44
N THR A 82 -5.05 -5.90 1.42
CA THR A 82 -3.81 -5.29 1.89
C THR A 82 -2.63 -6.22 1.69
N ILE A 83 -1.55 -5.70 1.14
CA ILE A 83 -0.28 -6.43 1.03
C ILE A 83 0.68 -6.03 2.14
N VAL A 84 1.58 -6.94 2.49
CA VAL A 84 2.64 -6.66 3.47
C VAL A 84 3.71 -5.78 2.83
N GLY A 85 4.04 -4.64 3.46
CA GLY A 85 5.16 -3.78 3.11
C GLY A 85 6.36 -4.02 4.04
N ASN A 86 7.49 -3.36 3.76
CA ASN A 86 8.72 -3.56 4.53
C ASN A 86 8.68 -3.00 5.96
N HIS A 87 7.82 -2.02 6.23
CA HIS A 87 7.58 -1.51 7.60
C HIS A 87 6.58 -2.36 8.39
N THR A 88 5.84 -3.24 7.73
CA THR A 88 4.86 -4.11 8.38
C THR A 88 5.37 -5.53 8.62
N ALA A 89 6.41 -5.98 7.91
CA ALA A 89 7.10 -7.25 8.17
C ALA A 89 8.06 -7.13 9.36
N TYR A 90 7.96 -8.04 10.34
CA TYR A 90 8.80 -8.01 11.54
C TYR A 90 10.28 -8.26 11.24
N TYR A 91 10.58 -9.30 10.48
CA TYR A 91 11.92 -9.60 9.98
C TYR A 91 12.14 -8.94 8.62
N LYS A 92 13.41 -8.81 8.23
CA LYS A 92 13.76 -8.21 6.93
C LYS A 92 13.72 -9.20 5.77
N ASP A 93 13.86 -10.47 6.09
CA ASP A 93 14.07 -11.60 5.19
C ASP A 93 12.83 -12.46 4.98
N THR A 94 11.73 -12.21 5.72
CA THR A 94 10.45 -12.93 5.59
C THR A 94 9.25 -12.03 5.90
N ASN A 95 8.08 -12.33 5.31
CA ASN A 95 6.80 -11.69 5.58
C ASN A 95 5.92 -12.52 6.54
N GLU A 96 6.40 -13.65 7.05
CA GLU A 96 5.62 -14.60 7.86
C GLU A 96 4.98 -13.93 9.10
N ILE A 97 5.79 -13.15 9.85
CA ILE A 97 5.29 -12.37 10.98
C ILE A 97 5.15 -10.92 10.54
N ASN A 98 3.92 -10.44 10.46
CA ASN A 98 3.64 -9.08 10.05
C ASN A 98 2.51 -8.45 10.88
N THR A 99 2.53 -7.13 10.97
CA THR A 99 1.60 -6.38 11.82
C THR A 99 0.17 -6.40 11.29
N VAL A 100 -0.01 -6.36 9.97
CA VAL A 100 -1.37 -6.32 9.38
C VAL A 100 -2.12 -7.61 9.63
N ASP A 101 -1.50 -8.78 9.43
CA ASP A 101 -2.12 -10.07 9.74
C ASP A 101 -2.39 -10.24 11.23
N LEU A 102 -1.46 -9.83 12.09
CA LEU A 102 -1.61 -10.02 13.54
C LEU A 102 -2.66 -9.10 14.17
N LEU A 103 -2.79 -7.87 13.69
CA LEU A 103 -3.59 -6.82 14.36
C LEU A 103 -4.96 -6.60 13.75
N LEU A 104 -5.22 -7.14 12.54
CA LEU A 104 -6.46 -6.88 11.80
C LEU A 104 -7.36 -8.11 11.65
N LYS A 105 -7.04 -9.23 12.29
CA LYS A 105 -7.81 -10.50 12.23
C LYS A 105 -9.28 -10.36 12.66
N GLU A 106 -9.63 -9.34 13.41
CA GLU A 106 -11.01 -9.08 13.84
C GLU A 106 -11.89 -8.50 12.73
N TYR A 107 -11.29 -8.00 11.64
CA TYR A 107 -12.00 -7.42 10.51
C TYR A 107 -12.16 -8.46 9.39
N ASP A 108 -13.37 -8.99 9.23
CA ASP A 108 -13.70 -9.98 8.19
C ASP A 108 -13.69 -9.41 6.76
N ASN A 109 -13.72 -8.09 6.64
CA ASN A 109 -13.60 -7.36 5.38
C ASN A 109 -12.15 -7.02 4.99
N VAL A 110 -11.14 -7.38 5.82
CA VAL A 110 -9.72 -7.15 5.53
C VAL A 110 -9.05 -8.45 5.15
N ILE A 111 -8.52 -8.51 3.92
CA ILE A 111 -7.82 -9.68 3.39
C ILE A 111 -6.34 -9.32 3.26
N VAL A 112 -5.49 -10.04 3.98
CA VAL A 112 -4.04 -9.80 4.04
C VAL A 112 -3.29 -10.74 3.10
N TYR A 113 -2.37 -10.20 2.33
CA TYR A 113 -1.48 -10.94 1.42
C TYR A 113 -0.03 -10.76 1.85
N SER A 114 0.57 -11.81 2.39
CA SER A 114 1.99 -11.88 2.74
C SER A 114 2.84 -12.51 1.64
N GLU A 115 2.20 -13.19 0.70
CA GLU A 115 2.82 -13.86 -0.44
C GLU A 115 2.26 -13.33 -1.76
N PRO A 116 3.03 -13.42 -2.87
CA PRO A 116 2.56 -13.02 -4.18
C PRO A 116 1.29 -13.80 -4.54
N THR A 117 0.24 -13.08 -4.90
CA THR A 117 -1.09 -13.69 -5.10
C THR A 117 -1.81 -13.04 -6.28
N GLU A 118 -2.35 -13.85 -7.15
CA GLU A 118 -3.26 -13.40 -8.21
C GLU A 118 -4.69 -13.36 -7.67
N ILE A 119 -5.35 -12.22 -7.79
CA ILE A 119 -6.76 -12.04 -7.39
C ILE A 119 -7.60 -11.63 -8.58
N ASN A 120 -8.89 -11.92 -8.51
CA ASN A 120 -9.86 -11.44 -9.51
C ASN A 120 -10.88 -10.55 -8.83
N ILE A 121 -11.02 -9.32 -9.29
CA ILE A 121 -12.02 -8.37 -8.83
C ILE A 121 -12.91 -7.98 -10.02
N ASP A 122 -14.15 -8.44 -10.01
CA ASP A 122 -15.16 -8.19 -11.07
C ASP A 122 -14.63 -8.48 -12.50
N GLY A 123 -13.87 -9.56 -12.66
CA GLY A 123 -13.33 -9.98 -13.95
C GLY A 123 -11.98 -9.37 -14.33
N LEU A 124 -11.43 -8.49 -13.48
CA LEU A 124 -10.06 -7.98 -13.62
C LEU A 124 -9.10 -8.84 -12.80
N ASP A 125 -8.14 -9.47 -13.48
CA ASP A 125 -7.05 -10.18 -12.81
C ASP A 125 -5.95 -9.19 -12.44
N ILE A 126 -5.56 -9.21 -11.15
CA ILE A 126 -4.51 -8.35 -10.58
C ILE A 126 -3.49 -9.24 -9.87
N LEU A 127 -2.22 -9.09 -10.18
CA LEU A 127 -1.13 -9.71 -9.43
C LEU A 127 -0.74 -8.79 -8.28
N LEU A 128 -0.99 -9.23 -7.04
CA LEU A 128 -0.55 -8.55 -5.82
C LEU A 128 0.83 -9.04 -5.42
N LEU A 129 1.74 -8.10 -5.19
CA LEU A 129 3.16 -8.35 -4.87
C LEU A 129 3.51 -7.67 -3.55
N PRO A 130 3.46 -8.39 -2.40
CA PRO A 130 3.96 -7.87 -1.13
C PRO A 130 5.46 -7.62 -1.19
N TRP A 131 6.03 -7.05 -0.11
CA TRP A 131 7.45 -6.80 0.01
C TRP A 131 8.28 -8.03 -0.38
N ILE A 132 9.15 -7.84 -1.37
CA ILE A 132 10.03 -8.90 -1.87
C ILE A 132 11.27 -8.95 -0.99
N ASN A 133 11.50 -10.09 -0.37
CA ASN A 133 12.61 -10.36 0.52
C ASN A 133 13.38 -11.63 0.08
N GLU A 134 14.34 -12.06 0.88
CA GLU A 134 15.20 -13.20 0.53
C GLU A 134 14.40 -14.51 0.42
N GLU A 135 13.45 -14.73 1.33
CA GLU A 135 12.64 -15.95 1.38
C GLU A 135 11.71 -16.09 0.18
N ASN A 136 10.96 -15.04 -0.16
CA ASN A 136 9.90 -15.10 -1.16
C ASN A 136 10.35 -14.72 -2.59
N ARG A 137 11.60 -14.28 -2.77
CA ARG A 137 12.09 -13.75 -4.05
C ARG A 137 11.92 -14.72 -5.21
N THR A 138 12.30 -15.98 -5.01
CA THR A 138 12.21 -17.00 -6.08
C THR A 138 10.76 -17.23 -6.48
N GLN A 139 9.87 -17.44 -5.52
CA GLN A 139 8.44 -17.61 -5.75
C GLN A 139 7.83 -16.39 -6.43
N THR A 140 8.21 -15.18 -5.99
CA THR A 140 7.71 -13.93 -6.58
C THR A 140 8.11 -13.81 -8.05
N MET A 141 9.37 -14.11 -8.39
CA MET A 141 9.83 -14.07 -9.78
C MET A 141 9.10 -15.11 -10.66
N GLU A 142 8.89 -16.30 -10.13
CA GLU A 142 8.10 -17.32 -10.84
C GLU A 142 6.64 -16.90 -11.04
N MET A 143 6.01 -16.28 -10.04
CA MET A 143 4.64 -15.77 -10.16
C MET A 143 4.55 -14.64 -11.20
N ILE A 144 5.50 -13.71 -11.20
CA ILE A 144 5.59 -12.65 -12.21
C ILE A 144 5.71 -13.28 -13.61
N ASP A 145 6.57 -14.27 -13.80
CA ASP A 145 6.79 -14.93 -15.10
C ASP A 145 5.54 -15.69 -15.58
N LYS A 146 4.87 -16.40 -14.69
CA LYS A 146 3.71 -17.26 -15.02
C LYS A 146 2.38 -16.50 -15.09
N SER A 147 2.27 -15.34 -14.44
CA SER A 147 1.03 -14.57 -14.37
C SER A 147 0.48 -14.24 -15.75
N VAL A 148 -0.83 -14.30 -15.89
CA VAL A 148 -1.57 -13.88 -17.09
C VAL A 148 -2.22 -12.50 -16.91
N SER A 149 -2.15 -11.95 -15.69
CA SER A 149 -2.67 -10.63 -15.37
C SER A 149 -1.99 -9.54 -16.20
N LYS A 150 -2.76 -8.51 -16.54
CA LYS A 150 -2.25 -7.31 -17.20
C LYS A 150 -1.93 -6.18 -16.23
N VAL A 151 -2.38 -6.32 -14.99
CA VAL A 151 -2.19 -5.35 -13.92
C VAL A 151 -1.41 -6.02 -12.79
N ALA A 152 -0.35 -5.35 -12.32
CA ALA A 152 0.35 -5.71 -11.11
C ALA A 152 0.31 -4.56 -10.10
N MET A 153 0.13 -4.88 -8.83
CA MET A 153 0.14 -3.90 -7.73
C MET A 153 1.03 -4.43 -6.62
N GLY A 154 2.02 -3.64 -6.20
CA GLY A 154 3.01 -4.16 -5.27
C GLY A 154 3.63 -3.11 -4.35
N HIS A 155 4.43 -3.61 -3.41
CA HIS A 155 5.30 -2.81 -2.55
C HIS A 155 6.76 -3.07 -2.95
N LEU A 156 7.22 -2.36 -3.99
CA LEU A 156 8.40 -2.72 -4.77
C LEU A 156 9.53 -1.69 -4.61
N GLU A 157 10.77 -2.18 -4.68
CA GLU A 157 11.97 -1.33 -4.77
C GLU A 157 12.59 -1.50 -6.17
N LEU A 158 12.29 -0.56 -7.08
CA LEU A 158 12.68 -0.64 -8.49
C LEU A 158 13.71 0.42 -8.86
N ASN A 159 14.62 0.07 -9.77
CA ASN A 159 15.58 1.01 -10.35
C ASN A 159 14.90 2.11 -11.18
N GLY A 160 15.51 3.29 -11.19
CA GLY A 160 15.14 4.38 -12.09
C GLY A 160 13.96 5.23 -11.66
N PHE A 161 13.45 5.05 -10.43
CA PHE A 161 12.38 5.86 -9.86
C PHE A 161 12.87 6.74 -8.72
N VAL A 162 12.16 7.83 -8.50
CA VAL A 162 12.48 8.79 -7.43
C VAL A 162 11.99 8.23 -6.10
N ALA A 163 12.92 7.80 -5.25
CA ALA A 163 12.60 7.28 -3.91
C ALA A 163 12.22 8.42 -2.94
N THR A 164 12.99 9.51 -2.95
CA THR A 164 12.70 10.76 -2.25
C THR A 164 13.15 11.94 -3.13
N ARG A 165 12.65 13.15 -2.85
CA ARG A 165 13.00 14.34 -3.63
C ARG A 165 14.53 14.48 -3.78
N GLY A 166 15.02 14.49 -5.02
CA GLY A 166 16.43 14.60 -5.34
C GLY A 166 17.24 13.30 -5.24
N HIS A 167 16.61 12.17 -4.93
CA HIS A 167 17.28 10.87 -4.85
C HIS A 167 16.54 9.83 -5.70
N MET A 168 17.25 9.35 -6.73
CA MET A 168 16.78 8.26 -7.59
C MET A 168 17.31 6.92 -7.09
N MET A 169 16.47 5.89 -7.09
CA MET A 169 16.89 4.54 -6.74
C MET A 169 17.77 3.94 -7.87
N GLU A 170 18.99 3.54 -7.53
CA GLU A 170 19.95 2.98 -8.48
C GLU A 170 20.21 1.49 -8.27
N ASN A 171 19.90 0.97 -7.08
CA ASN A 171 20.21 -0.41 -6.68
C ASN A 171 18.96 -1.27 -6.43
N GLY A 172 17.81 -0.86 -6.90
CA GLY A 172 16.58 -1.64 -6.81
C GLY A 172 16.52 -2.79 -7.83
N MET A 173 15.41 -3.45 -7.89
CA MET A 173 15.15 -4.53 -8.87
C MET A 173 15.01 -3.95 -10.28
N ASN A 174 15.47 -4.73 -11.29
CA ASN A 174 15.31 -4.35 -12.69
C ASN A 174 13.82 -4.32 -13.08
N ILE A 175 13.42 -3.28 -13.80
CA ILE A 175 12.04 -3.05 -14.25
C ILE A 175 11.61 -3.99 -15.39
N ASP A 176 12.54 -4.57 -16.14
CA ASP A 176 12.25 -5.41 -17.32
C ASP A 176 11.41 -6.64 -16.98
N VAL A 177 11.46 -7.10 -15.73
CA VAL A 177 10.62 -8.21 -15.24
C VAL A 177 9.12 -7.92 -15.32
N PHE A 178 8.75 -6.64 -15.42
CA PHE A 178 7.36 -6.18 -15.53
C PHE A 178 6.90 -5.89 -16.97
N ASP A 179 7.71 -6.20 -17.99
CA ASP A 179 7.39 -5.83 -19.38
C ASP A 179 6.10 -6.42 -19.91
N LYS A 180 5.69 -7.57 -19.41
CA LYS A 180 4.44 -8.25 -19.78
C LYS A 180 3.15 -7.59 -19.27
N PHE A 181 3.25 -6.77 -18.22
CA PHE A 181 2.11 -6.05 -17.66
C PHE A 181 1.85 -4.76 -18.45
N ASP A 182 0.59 -4.39 -18.55
CA ASP A 182 0.19 -3.13 -19.17
C ASP A 182 0.29 -1.97 -18.16
N ILE A 183 0.01 -2.27 -16.88
CA ILE A 183 0.04 -1.30 -15.78
C ILE A 183 0.68 -1.94 -14.56
N VAL A 184 1.58 -1.21 -13.91
CA VAL A 184 2.16 -1.58 -12.60
C VAL A 184 2.05 -0.40 -11.65
N TYR A 185 1.39 -0.59 -10.52
CA TYR A 185 1.37 0.37 -9.42
C TYR A 185 2.23 -0.11 -8.26
N SER A 186 2.94 0.81 -7.63
CA SER A 186 3.78 0.48 -6.47
C SER A 186 3.64 1.50 -5.35
N GLY A 187 3.65 0.99 -4.11
CA GLY A 187 4.00 1.74 -2.90
C GLY A 187 5.51 1.76 -2.66
N HIS A 188 5.94 1.95 -1.43
CA HIS A 188 7.32 2.01 -0.93
C HIS A 188 8.00 3.37 -1.12
N PHE A 189 7.99 3.94 -2.31
CA PHE A 189 8.55 5.28 -2.50
C PHE A 189 7.50 6.34 -2.24
N HIS A 190 7.78 7.25 -1.31
CA HIS A 190 6.84 8.28 -0.88
C HIS A 190 6.63 9.38 -1.93
N THR A 191 7.55 9.51 -2.88
CA THR A 191 7.44 10.49 -3.97
C THR A 191 6.75 9.87 -5.18
N ARG A 192 5.75 10.56 -5.72
CA ARG A 192 5.10 10.13 -6.95
C ARG A 192 6.07 10.19 -8.12
N SER A 193 6.20 9.09 -8.85
CA SER A 193 7.01 9.02 -10.07
C SER A 193 6.47 7.97 -11.02
N THR A 194 6.66 8.16 -12.32
CA THR A 194 6.17 7.23 -13.34
C THR A 194 7.06 7.24 -14.57
N ASN A 195 7.13 6.09 -15.24
CA ASN A 195 7.69 5.97 -16.59
C ASN A 195 6.60 5.72 -17.66
N GLY A 196 5.33 5.90 -17.30
CA GLY A 196 4.16 5.65 -18.15
C GLY A 196 3.50 4.30 -17.91
N LYS A 197 4.27 3.22 -17.70
CA LYS A 197 3.78 1.87 -17.39
C LYS A 197 3.78 1.60 -15.89
N ILE A 198 4.89 1.90 -15.23
CA ILE A 198 5.09 1.71 -13.79
C ILE A 198 4.90 3.05 -13.08
N SER A 199 4.10 3.07 -12.05
CA SER A 199 3.81 4.29 -11.28
C SER A 199 3.92 4.03 -9.78
N TYR A 200 4.79 4.78 -9.12
CA TYR A 200 4.80 4.93 -7.67
C TYR A 200 3.74 5.94 -7.25
N LEU A 201 2.87 5.56 -6.34
CA LEU A 201 1.69 6.35 -5.98
C LEU A 201 1.95 7.38 -4.90
N GLY A 202 3.03 7.19 -4.13
CA GLY A 202 3.40 8.06 -3.03
C GLY A 202 2.45 7.92 -1.82
N ASN A 203 2.89 8.39 -0.67
CA ASN A 203 2.09 8.39 0.55
C ASN A 203 0.88 9.37 0.47
N PRO A 204 -0.18 9.13 1.25
CA PRO A 204 -1.45 9.86 1.08
C PRO A 204 -1.42 11.29 1.62
N TYR A 205 -0.49 11.64 2.50
CA TYR A 205 -0.35 12.94 3.14
C TYR A 205 1.12 13.26 3.42
N GLU A 206 1.44 14.52 3.69
CA GLU A 206 2.81 14.93 4.03
C GLU A 206 3.21 14.38 5.41
N MET A 207 4.31 13.65 5.50
CA MET A 207 4.87 13.10 6.75
C MET A 207 6.23 13.71 7.09
N PHE A 208 6.97 14.14 6.08
CA PHE A 208 8.33 14.66 6.18
C PHE A 208 8.45 16.00 5.46
N TRP A 209 9.50 16.77 5.79
CA TRP A 209 9.79 18.04 5.13
C TRP A 209 10.01 17.90 3.62
N ASN A 210 10.49 16.75 3.15
CA ASN A 210 10.66 16.46 1.73
C ASN A 210 9.34 16.31 0.99
N ASP A 211 8.25 16.08 1.70
CA ASP A 211 6.92 15.89 1.13
C ASP A 211 6.20 17.20 0.82
N VAL A 212 6.73 18.33 1.31
CA VAL A 212 6.12 19.64 1.17
C VAL A 212 5.99 20.03 -0.30
N ASN A 213 4.78 20.42 -0.71
CA ASN A 213 4.40 20.77 -2.07
C ASN A 213 4.47 19.62 -3.10
N ASP A 214 4.51 18.36 -2.64
CA ASP A 214 4.31 17.20 -3.50
C ASP A 214 2.81 16.84 -3.55
N PRO A 215 2.25 16.45 -4.72
CA PRO A 215 0.88 15.96 -4.80
C PRO A 215 0.71 14.69 -3.95
N ARG A 216 -0.22 14.73 -3.00
CA ARG A 216 -0.53 13.64 -2.08
C ARG A 216 -1.98 13.21 -2.22
N GLY A 217 -2.30 11.99 -1.79
CA GLY A 217 -3.66 11.49 -1.84
C GLY A 217 -3.69 9.99 -2.06
N PHE A 218 -4.83 9.51 -2.48
CA PHE A 218 -5.03 8.14 -2.94
C PHE A 218 -5.34 8.14 -4.44
N ASN A 219 -5.42 6.97 -5.04
CA ASN A 219 -5.64 6.83 -6.47
C ASN A 219 -6.92 6.07 -6.74
N ILE A 220 -7.53 6.33 -7.90
CA ILE A 220 -8.69 5.58 -8.38
C ILE A 220 -8.27 4.84 -9.64
N PHE A 221 -8.46 3.53 -9.61
CA PHE A 221 -8.35 2.69 -10.77
C PHE A 221 -9.76 2.43 -11.30
N ASP A 222 -10.00 2.83 -12.53
CA ASP A 222 -11.27 2.61 -13.24
C ASP A 222 -11.04 1.54 -14.30
N THR A 223 -11.69 0.37 -14.15
CA THR A 223 -11.53 -0.81 -15.01
C THR A 223 -12.35 -0.68 -16.28
#